data_74d6f8457de5f357ad80920e876cfaf5
#
_entry.id   74d6f8457de5f357ad80920e876cfaf5
#
_cell.length_a   1.000
_cell.length_b   1.000
_cell.length_c   1.000
_cell.angle_alpha   90.00
_cell.angle_beta   90.00
_cell.angle_gamma   90.00
#
_symmetry.space_group_name_H-M   'P 1'
#
loop_
_entity.id
_entity.type
_entity.pdbx_description
1 polymer ?
#
loop_
_entity_poly.entity_id
_entity_poly.type
_entity_poly.pdbx_seq_one_letter_code
_entity_poly.pdbx_strand_id
1 'polypeptide(L)'
;PSPLPEKMIGGNVLHYLHTKLGGWGSQGTSFIEPEAMAEYERSMNLQPEQPGDLLPAVHTACEDYRASAGIDLDHDKESRAKGEKIQCDLLVLWGDRGVVHKMFKPLELWQAQCAGLVTGKVVPSGHFIPEELPDLTVESLGAFMV
;
A
#
# COMPACT_ATOMS: atom_id res chain seq x y z
N PRO A 1 -9.95 -0.70 19.97
CA PRO A 1 -9.44 0.43 20.73
C PRO A 1 -7.91 0.42 20.76
N SER A 2 -7.30 1.57 20.48
CA SER A 2 -5.88 1.80 20.73
C SER A 2 -5.58 1.58 22.23
N PRO A 3 -4.45 1.00 22.63
CA PRO A 3 -3.31 0.63 21.80
C PRO A 3 -3.13 -0.91 21.63
N LEU A 4 -4.20 -1.68 21.58
CA LEU A 4 -4.08 -3.16 21.56
C LEU A 4 -3.32 -3.68 20.33
N PRO A 5 -3.66 -3.28 19.07
CA PRO A 5 -2.93 -3.75 17.90
C PRO A 5 -1.44 -3.38 17.96
N GLU A 6 -1.14 -2.15 18.38
CA GLU A 6 0.24 -1.66 18.50
C GLU A 6 1.08 -2.49 19.46
N LYS A 7 0.51 -2.84 20.61
CA LYS A 7 1.20 -3.67 21.61
C LYS A 7 1.40 -5.09 21.11
N MET A 8 0.44 -5.65 20.39
CA MET A 8 0.55 -7.00 19.81
C MET A 8 1.62 -7.05 18.71
N ILE A 9 1.64 -6.07 17.83
CA ILE A 9 2.62 -6.00 16.74
C ILE A 9 3.99 -5.64 17.29
N GLY A 10 4.09 -4.62 18.15
CA GLY A 10 5.35 -4.14 18.73
C GLY A 10 6.11 -5.20 19.53
N GLY A 11 5.40 -6.15 20.13
CA GLY A 11 6.02 -7.27 20.83
C GLY A 11 6.76 -8.26 19.90
N ASN A 12 6.50 -8.21 18.59
CA ASN A 12 7.14 -9.10 17.60
C ASN A 12 7.17 -8.46 16.19
N VAL A 13 7.65 -7.23 16.14
CA VAL A 13 7.52 -6.36 14.96
C VAL A 13 8.19 -6.91 13.70
N LEU A 14 9.37 -7.50 13.82
CA LEU A 14 10.07 -8.06 12.66
C LEU A 14 9.35 -9.30 12.12
N HIS A 15 8.84 -10.16 12.98
CA HIS A 15 8.02 -11.29 12.52
C HIS A 15 6.74 -10.82 11.80
N TYR A 16 6.09 -9.79 12.33
CA TYR A 16 4.93 -9.17 11.68
C TYR A 16 5.31 -8.64 10.29
N LEU A 17 6.39 -7.86 10.19
CA LEU A 17 6.90 -7.30 8.93
C LEU A 17 7.14 -8.40 7.89
N HIS A 18 7.94 -9.40 8.21
CA HIS A 18 8.26 -10.50 7.30
C HIS A 18 7.01 -11.29 6.87
N THR A 19 6.08 -11.52 7.81
CA THR A 19 4.82 -12.20 7.50
C THR A 19 3.96 -11.40 6.52
N LYS A 20 3.89 -10.07 6.67
CA LYS A 20 3.14 -9.20 5.77
C LYS A 20 3.79 -9.11 4.39
N LEU A 21 5.09 -8.84 4.33
CA LEU A 21 5.83 -8.77 3.07
C LEU A 21 5.76 -10.11 2.32
N GLY A 22 6.02 -11.22 3.00
CA GLY A 22 5.98 -12.55 2.39
C GLY A 22 4.60 -13.03 1.99
N GLY A 23 3.57 -12.66 2.78
CA GLY A 23 2.18 -13.08 2.51
C GLY A 23 1.47 -12.29 1.41
N TRP A 24 1.90 -11.07 1.14
CA TRP A 24 1.30 -10.21 0.12
C TRP A 24 2.11 -10.15 -1.18
N GLY A 25 3.40 -10.49 -1.13
CA GLY A 25 4.23 -10.68 -2.31
C GLY A 25 3.86 -11.95 -3.07
N SER A 26 4.31 -12.04 -4.31
CA SER A 26 4.01 -13.19 -5.18
C SER A 26 4.89 -14.41 -4.91
N GLN A 27 6.04 -14.22 -4.27
CA GLN A 27 7.09 -15.24 -4.08
C GLN A 27 7.74 -15.17 -2.68
N GLY A 28 6.94 -15.01 -1.62
CA GLY A 28 7.46 -14.76 -0.29
C GLY A 28 8.16 -13.40 -0.22
N THR A 29 9.38 -13.34 0.31
CA THR A 29 10.20 -12.12 0.39
C THR A 29 11.41 -12.12 -0.56
N SER A 30 11.51 -13.10 -1.46
CA SER A 30 12.69 -13.30 -2.31
C SER A 30 12.89 -12.19 -3.36
N PHE A 31 11.89 -11.38 -3.60
CA PHE A 31 11.95 -10.23 -4.52
C PHE A 31 12.53 -8.97 -3.87
N ILE A 32 12.67 -8.96 -2.54
CA ILE A 32 13.19 -7.80 -1.81
C ILE A 32 14.71 -7.92 -1.69
N GLU A 33 15.42 -6.93 -2.21
CA GLU A 33 16.88 -6.88 -2.08
C GLU A 33 17.30 -6.81 -0.60
N PRO A 34 18.42 -7.44 -0.21
CA PRO A 34 18.86 -7.50 1.18
C PRO A 34 19.00 -6.12 1.85
N GLU A 35 19.49 -5.13 1.12
CA GLU A 35 19.65 -3.76 1.60
C GLU A 35 18.29 -3.09 1.86
N ALA A 36 17.31 -3.33 1.00
CA ALA A 36 15.94 -2.83 1.18
C ALA A 36 15.27 -3.51 2.39
N MET A 37 15.44 -4.83 2.54
CA MET A 37 14.92 -5.56 3.69
C MET A 37 15.51 -5.02 5.00
N ALA A 38 16.83 -4.80 5.05
CA ALA A 38 17.49 -4.25 6.22
C ALA A 38 16.94 -2.86 6.60
N GLU A 39 16.60 -2.03 5.61
CA GLU A 39 15.99 -0.72 5.84
C GLU A 39 14.54 -0.82 6.33
N TYR A 40 13.73 -1.75 5.81
CA TYR A 40 12.41 -2.02 6.34
C TYR A 40 12.44 -2.49 7.80
N GLU A 41 13.36 -3.41 8.12
CA GLU A 41 13.56 -3.88 9.50
C GLU A 41 14.00 -2.75 10.43
N ARG A 42 14.95 -1.92 10.00
CA ARG A 42 15.41 -0.76 10.75
C ARG A 42 14.26 0.23 11.01
N SER A 43 13.50 0.57 9.97
CA SER A 43 12.42 1.55 10.06
C SER A 43 11.28 1.07 10.95
N MET A 44 10.88 -0.19 10.81
CA MET A 44 9.82 -0.78 11.61
C MET A 44 10.20 -0.95 13.08
N ASN A 45 11.49 -1.12 13.39
CA ASN A 45 11.99 -1.35 14.74
C ASN A 45 12.59 -0.09 15.39
N LEU A 46 12.35 1.10 14.84
CA LEU A 46 12.76 2.35 15.48
C LEU A 46 12.16 2.45 16.87
N GLN A 47 13.03 2.68 17.86
CA GLN A 47 12.63 2.80 19.26
C GLN A 47 11.99 4.17 19.51
N PRO A 48 10.98 4.26 20.38
CA PRO A 48 10.39 5.52 20.78
C PRO A 48 11.38 6.34 21.63
N GLU A 49 11.15 7.67 21.69
CA GLU A 49 11.97 8.58 22.48
C GLU A 49 11.85 8.32 23.99
N GLN A 50 10.68 7.88 24.44
CA GLN A 50 10.43 7.57 25.85
C GLN A 50 10.26 6.05 26.04
N PRO A 51 10.91 5.47 27.06
CA PRO A 51 10.72 4.06 27.38
C PRO A 51 9.24 3.74 27.71
N GLY A 52 8.73 2.71 27.07
CA GLY A 52 7.34 2.25 27.27
C GLY A 52 6.31 2.83 26.30
N ASP A 53 6.69 3.81 25.48
CA ASP A 53 5.85 4.28 24.39
C ASP A 53 5.75 3.25 23.26
N LEU A 54 4.81 3.46 22.36
CA LEU A 54 4.60 2.60 21.20
C LEU A 54 5.72 2.80 20.16
N LEU A 55 6.08 1.75 19.44
CA LEU A 55 7.00 1.87 18.30
C LEU A 55 6.39 2.83 17.27
N PRO A 56 7.11 3.91 16.86
CA PRO A 56 6.53 4.96 16.01
C PRO A 56 5.94 4.43 14.70
N ALA A 57 6.67 3.58 13.97
CA ALA A 57 6.20 3.03 12.70
C ALA A 57 4.96 2.14 12.88
N VAL A 58 4.91 1.34 13.95
CA VAL A 58 3.73 0.50 14.26
C VAL A 58 2.53 1.35 14.61
N HIS A 59 2.72 2.40 15.42
CA HIS A 59 1.65 3.32 15.77
C HIS A 59 1.10 4.02 14.52
N THR A 60 1.98 4.59 13.69
CA THR A 60 1.60 5.25 12.44
C THR A 60 0.83 4.32 11.52
N ALA A 61 1.30 3.08 11.32
CA ALA A 61 0.59 2.09 10.51
C ALA A 61 -0.81 1.78 11.07
N CYS A 62 -0.96 1.66 12.38
CA CYS A 62 -2.27 1.44 13.00
C CYS A 62 -3.21 2.64 12.85
N GLU A 63 -2.70 3.87 12.92
CA GLU A 63 -3.49 5.09 12.72
C GLU A 63 -3.94 5.22 11.26
N ASP A 64 -3.10 4.85 10.28
CA ASP A 64 -3.46 4.80 8.86
C ASP A 64 -4.67 3.87 8.63
N TYR A 65 -4.65 2.65 9.19
CA TYR A 65 -5.80 1.75 9.12
C TYR A 65 -7.05 2.29 9.83
N ARG A 66 -6.90 3.08 10.90
CA ARG A 66 -8.04 3.73 11.56
C ARG A 66 -8.62 4.84 10.71
N ALA A 67 -7.76 5.65 10.08
CA ALA A 67 -8.18 6.69 9.15
C ALA A 67 -8.97 6.08 7.98
N SER A 68 -8.40 5.05 7.35
CA SER A 68 -9.03 4.34 6.22
C SER A 68 -10.37 3.69 6.55
N ALA A 69 -10.61 3.33 7.82
CA ALA A 69 -11.90 2.78 8.27
C ALA A 69 -12.87 3.86 8.80
N GLY A 70 -12.48 5.12 8.82
CA GLY A 70 -13.24 6.23 9.41
C GLY A 70 -13.23 7.48 8.57
N ILE A 71 -12.36 8.41 8.91
CA ILE A 71 -12.35 9.77 8.33
C ILE A 71 -12.17 9.78 6.80
N ASP A 72 -11.36 8.87 6.25
CA ASP A 72 -11.13 8.79 4.80
C ASP A 72 -12.41 8.42 4.06
N LEU A 73 -13.22 7.49 4.63
CA LEU A 73 -14.52 7.13 4.07
C LEU A 73 -15.51 8.30 4.07
N ASP A 74 -15.43 9.15 5.07
CA ASP A 74 -16.30 10.32 5.16
C ASP A 74 -15.87 11.41 4.15
N HIS A 75 -14.57 11.64 3.99
CA HIS A 75 -14.02 12.51 2.95
C HIS A 75 -14.40 11.99 1.54
N ASP A 76 -14.27 10.70 1.31
CA ASP A 76 -14.65 10.07 0.04
C ASP A 76 -16.15 10.23 -0.28
N LYS A 77 -17.03 10.08 0.71
CA LYS A 77 -18.47 10.30 0.53
C LYS A 77 -18.75 11.77 0.21
N GLU A 78 -18.09 12.69 0.91
CA GLU A 78 -18.25 14.12 0.69
C GLU A 78 -17.79 14.52 -0.72
N SER A 79 -16.61 14.10 -1.13
CA SER A 79 -16.06 14.35 -2.48
C SER A 79 -16.98 13.81 -3.57
N ARG A 80 -17.48 12.58 -3.40
CA ARG A 80 -18.46 12.01 -4.33
C ARG A 80 -19.76 12.79 -4.37
N ALA A 81 -20.28 13.23 -3.23
CA ALA A 81 -21.50 14.03 -3.17
C ALA A 81 -21.35 15.40 -3.86
N LYS A 82 -20.15 15.98 -3.84
CA LYS A 82 -19.79 17.21 -4.56
C LYS A 82 -19.49 16.99 -6.04
N GLY A 83 -19.37 15.75 -6.50
CA GLY A 83 -18.95 15.42 -7.86
C GLY A 83 -17.47 15.73 -8.14
N GLU A 84 -16.66 15.81 -7.11
CA GLU A 84 -15.21 16.03 -7.23
C GLU A 84 -14.55 14.82 -7.89
N LYS A 85 -13.63 15.09 -8.83
CA LYS A 85 -12.91 14.04 -9.58
C LYS A 85 -11.44 14.41 -9.77
N ILE A 86 -10.61 13.40 -9.93
CA ILE A 86 -9.23 13.55 -10.38
C ILE A 86 -9.24 14.17 -11.78
N GLN A 87 -8.54 15.28 -11.98
CA GLN A 87 -8.60 16.08 -13.21
C GLN A 87 -7.52 15.69 -14.24
N CYS A 88 -6.46 15.02 -13.83
CA CYS A 88 -5.42 14.52 -14.73
C CYS A 88 -5.71 13.10 -15.20
N ASP A 89 -4.98 12.66 -16.22
CA ASP A 89 -4.97 11.26 -16.64
C ASP A 89 -4.40 10.37 -15.54
N LEU A 90 -4.76 9.10 -15.53
CA LEU A 90 -4.42 8.16 -14.48
C LEU A 90 -3.91 6.84 -15.07
N LEU A 91 -2.75 6.38 -14.60
CA LEU A 91 -2.23 5.04 -14.85
C LEU A 91 -2.52 4.14 -13.65
N VAL A 92 -3.15 2.99 -13.90
CA VAL A 92 -3.48 1.99 -12.88
C VAL A 92 -2.74 0.68 -13.17
N LEU A 93 -1.88 0.25 -12.26
CA LEU A 93 -1.24 -1.07 -12.30
C LEU A 93 -1.70 -1.89 -11.11
N TRP A 94 -1.99 -3.18 -11.32
CA TRP A 94 -2.37 -4.07 -10.21
C TRP A 94 -1.88 -5.50 -10.45
N GLY A 95 -1.51 -6.18 -9.36
CA GLY A 95 -1.00 -7.55 -9.42
C GLY A 95 -2.11 -8.58 -9.67
N ASP A 96 -1.85 -9.56 -10.54
CA ASP A 96 -2.77 -10.67 -10.86
C ASP A 96 -2.98 -11.64 -9.68
N ARG A 97 -2.02 -11.70 -8.76
CA ARG A 97 -2.07 -12.57 -7.57
C ARG A 97 -2.73 -11.93 -6.36
N GLY A 98 -2.95 -10.61 -6.42
CA GLY A 98 -3.54 -9.83 -5.33
C GLY A 98 -5.06 -9.95 -5.21
N VAL A 99 -5.60 -9.49 -4.09
CA VAL A 99 -7.04 -9.42 -3.83
C VAL A 99 -7.75 -8.47 -4.79
N VAL A 100 -7.06 -7.40 -5.21
CA VAL A 100 -7.60 -6.39 -6.13
C VAL A 100 -8.04 -7.01 -7.45
N HIS A 101 -7.19 -7.87 -8.05
CA HIS A 101 -7.51 -8.54 -9.31
C HIS A 101 -8.71 -9.50 -9.18
N LYS A 102 -8.84 -10.17 -8.05
CA LYS A 102 -9.88 -11.17 -7.83
C LYS A 102 -11.25 -10.57 -7.54
N MET A 103 -11.29 -9.42 -6.88
CA MET A 103 -12.52 -8.87 -6.31
C MET A 103 -13.00 -7.59 -7.00
N PHE A 104 -12.15 -6.88 -7.73
CA PHE A 104 -12.45 -5.56 -8.26
C PHE A 104 -12.17 -5.46 -9.76
N LYS A 105 -12.71 -4.42 -10.36
CA LYS A 105 -12.45 -3.98 -11.73
C LYS A 105 -11.77 -2.60 -11.69
N PRO A 106 -10.43 -2.56 -11.52
CA PRO A 106 -9.73 -1.33 -11.18
C PRO A 106 -9.97 -0.19 -12.18
N LEU A 107 -9.92 -0.48 -13.49
CA LEU A 107 -10.10 0.56 -14.50
C LEU A 107 -11.50 1.19 -14.45
N GLU A 108 -12.55 0.38 -14.28
CA GLU A 108 -13.93 0.87 -14.18
C GLU A 108 -14.12 1.73 -12.93
N LEU A 109 -13.58 1.28 -11.79
CA LEU A 109 -13.69 1.98 -10.51
C LEU A 109 -12.95 3.31 -10.54
N TRP A 110 -11.72 3.34 -11.06
CA TRP A 110 -10.93 4.56 -11.16
C TRP A 110 -11.49 5.53 -12.21
N GLN A 111 -12.03 5.03 -13.34
CA GLN A 111 -12.68 5.89 -14.32
C GLN A 111 -13.90 6.61 -13.73
N ALA A 112 -14.63 5.97 -12.82
CA ALA A 112 -15.74 6.60 -12.12
C ALA A 112 -15.30 7.79 -11.24
N GLN A 113 -14.06 7.80 -10.76
CA GLN A 113 -13.48 8.85 -9.91
C GLN A 113 -12.58 9.83 -10.67
N CYS A 114 -12.37 9.65 -11.98
CA CYS A 114 -11.46 10.44 -12.79
C CYS A 114 -12.21 11.13 -13.94
N ALA A 115 -11.88 12.41 -14.17
CA ALA A 115 -12.36 13.18 -15.33
C ALA A 115 -11.45 13.00 -16.55
N GLY A 116 -10.16 12.71 -16.32
CA GLY A 116 -9.17 12.38 -17.33
C GLY A 116 -9.29 10.93 -17.82
N LEU A 117 -8.39 10.55 -18.72
CA LEU A 117 -8.30 9.18 -19.24
C LEU A 117 -7.69 8.25 -18.19
N VAL A 118 -8.35 7.13 -17.92
CA VAL A 118 -7.80 6.07 -17.08
C VAL A 118 -7.28 4.94 -17.96
N THR A 119 -5.98 4.70 -17.87
CA THR A 119 -5.30 3.59 -18.54
C THR A 119 -4.67 2.65 -17.53
N GLY A 120 -4.28 1.47 -17.94
CA GLY A 120 -3.58 0.54 -17.07
C GLY A 120 -3.71 -0.90 -17.47
N LYS A 121 -3.05 -1.76 -16.70
CA LYS A 121 -3.02 -3.20 -16.96
C LYS A 121 -2.76 -4.00 -15.68
N VAL A 122 -3.22 -5.24 -15.69
CA VAL A 122 -2.78 -6.25 -14.74
C VAL A 122 -1.33 -6.64 -15.02
N VAL A 123 -0.55 -6.87 -13.97
CA VAL A 123 0.85 -7.31 -14.07
C VAL A 123 1.08 -8.59 -13.27
N PRO A 124 2.05 -9.45 -13.63
CA PRO A 124 2.27 -10.76 -13.00
C PRO A 124 3.00 -10.61 -11.65
N SER A 125 2.36 -9.97 -10.67
CA SER A 125 2.93 -9.71 -9.34
C SER A 125 1.90 -9.92 -8.22
N GLY A 126 2.38 -9.83 -6.99
CA GLY A 126 1.58 -9.67 -5.79
C GLY A 126 1.23 -8.20 -5.53
N HIS A 127 1.44 -7.79 -4.29
CA HIS A 127 1.09 -6.44 -3.83
C HIS A 127 2.18 -5.39 -4.09
N PHE A 128 3.44 -5.80 -4.13
CA PHE A 128 4.60 -4.91 -4.13
C PHE A 128 5.18 -4.73 -5.54
N ILE A 129 4.35 -4.23 -6.47
CA ILE A 129 4.68 -4.14 -7.91
C ILE A 129 6.05 -3.52 -8.19
N PRO A 130 6.43 -2.37 -7.60
CA PRO A 130 7.73 -1.75 -7.88
C PRO A 130 8.93 -2.60 -7.48
N GLU A 131 8.80 -3.43 -6.46
CA GLU A 131 9.87 -4.30 -5.97
C GLU A 131 9.86 -5.67 -6.65
N GLU A 132 8.67 -6.19 -6.96
CA GLU A 132 8.53 -7.46 -7.67
C GLU A 132 8.85 -7.34 -9.17
N LEU A 133 8.57 -6.17 -9.78
CA LEU A 133 8.71 -5.90 -11.21
C LEU A 133 9.27 -4.49 -11.47
N PRO A 134 10.48 -4.16 -11.02
CA PRO A 134 11.03 -2.81 -11.13
C PRO A 134 11.12 -2.31 -12.57
N ASP A 135 11.63 -3.12 -13.50
CA ASP A 135 11.79 -2.74 -14.90
C ASP A 135 10.45 -2.45 -15.57
N LEU A 136 9.45 -3.32 -15.36
CA LEU A 136 8.10 -3.12 -15.88
C LEU A 136 7.45 -1.87 -15.32
N THR A 137 7.69 -1.59 -14.04
CA THR A 137 7.18 -0.38 -13.38
C THR A 137 7.77 0.87 -14.01
N VAL A 138 9.10 0.92 -14.17
CA VAL A 138 9.79 2.04 -14.80
C VAL A 138 9.33 2.23 -16.26
N GLU A 139 9.24 1.15 -17.04
CA GLU A 139 8.75 1.19 -18.41
C GLU A 139 7.32 1.75 -18.51
N SER A 140 6.42 1.25 -17.64
CA SER A 140 5.02 1.67 -17.63
C SER A 140 4.85 3.14 -17.24
N LEU A 141 5.61 3.59 -16.24
CA LEU A 141 5.63 5.00 -15.83
C LEU A 141 6.23 5.89 -16.92
N GLY A 142 7.36 5.48 -17.51
CA GLY A 142 8.00 6.23 -18.60
C GLY A 142 7.09 6.40 -19.81
N ALA A 143 6.39 5.35 -20.21
CA ALA A 143 5.42 5.41 -21.31
C ALA A 143 4.18 6.27 -21.01
N PHE A 144 3.79 6.37 -19.74
CA PHE A 144 2.64 7.19 -19.33
C PHE A 144 2.98 8.68 -19.22
N MET A 145 4.22 9.01 -18.88
CA MET A 145 4.65 10.40 -18.64
C MET A 145 5.08 11.16 -19.92
N VAL A 146 5.03 10.53 -21.08
CA VAL A 146 5.39 11.11 -22.39
C VAL A 146 4.12 11.50 -23.13
#